data_d27423e19f019d43dd86b7b6ebcf6a91
#
_entry.id   d27423e19f019d43dd86b7b6ebcf6a91
#
_cell.length_a   1.000
_cell.length_b   1.000
_cell.length_c   1.000
_cell.angle_alpha   90.00
_cell.angle_beta   90.00
_cell.angle_gamma   90.00
#
_symmetry.space_group_name_H-M   'P 1'
#
loop_
_entity.id
_entity.type
_entity.pdbx_description
1 polymer ?
#
loop_
_entity_poly.entity_id
_entity_poly.type
_entity_poly.pdbx_seq_one_letter_code
_entity_poly.pdbx_strand_id
1 'polypeptide(L)'
;MNSPELIAVSVVIAILLYVWVALALSAVFRKAGEEPWQAWVPILNTIVVLRLGRLSGWLVLLAVVPVIGTLAFFVVTVVALQRINRAFGLGVGMTVLGALLFPLWASVVGWGSARWLVGAASDSPARRRVGTESRWQAPESPAPTPSATPVSGATLGSVF
;
A
#
# COMPACT_ATOMS: atom_id res chain seq x y z
N MET A 1 -24.03 30.17 -30.24
CA MET A 1 -24.37 29.58 -28.94
C MET A 1 -24.44 30.68 -27.92
N ASN A 2 -25.56 30.75 -27.20
CA ASN A 2 -25.75 31.80 -26.17
C ASN A 2 -24.93 31.47 -24.92
N SER A 3 -24.50 32.49 -24.20
CA SER A 3 -23.70 32.32 -22.99
C SER A 3 -24.24 31.27 -21.99
N PRO A 4 -25.59 31.16 -21.74
CA PRO A 4 -26.13 30.15 -20.83
C PRO A 4 -26.00 28.73 -21.35
N GLU A 5 -26.07 28.49 -22.66
CA GLU A 5 -25.86 27.15 -23.23
C GLU A 5 -24.42 26.66 -23.09
N LEU A 6 -23.46 27.57 -23.29
CA LEU A 6 -22.04 27.25 -23.06
C LEU A 6 -21.76 26.91 -21.59
N ILE A 7 -22.38 27.67 -20.67
CA ILE A 7 -22.26 27.37 -19.23
C ILE A 7 -22.88 26.02 -18.91
N ALA A 8 -24.08 25.72 -19.40
CA ALA A 8 -24.74 24.44 -19.16
C ALA A 8 -23.90 23.26 -19.68
N VAL A 9 -23.36 23.35 -20.89
CA VAL A 9 -22.52 22.32 -21.49
C VAL A 9 -21.21 22.14 -20.68
N SER A 10 -20.56 23.23 -20.27
CA SER A 10 -19.33 23.15 -19.47
C SER A 10 -19.58 22.54 -18.09
N VAL A 11 -20.71 22.84 -17.45
CA VAL A 11 -21.07 22.20 -16.16
C VAL A 11 -21.30 20.70 -16.33
N VAL A 12 -22.02 20.28 -17.38
CA VAL A 12 -22.24 18.86 -17.65
C VAL A 12 -20.91 18.14 -17.89
N ILE A 13 -20.01 18.71 -18.69
CA ILE A 13 -18.68 18.14 -18.94
C ILE A 13 -17.87 18.04 -17.64
N ALA A 14 -17.90 19.09 -16.80
CA ALA A 14 -17.20 19.08 -15.53
C ALA A 14 -17.70 17.98 -14.58
N ILE A 15 -19.02 17.78 -14.51
CA ILE A 15 -19.63 16.71 -13.71
C ILE A 15 -19.22 15.34 -14.25
N LEU A 16 -19.26 15.13 -15.56
CA LEU A 16 -18.85 13.85 -16.16
C LEU A 16 -17.38 13.54 -15.90
N LEU A 17 -16.49 14.53 -16.04
CA LEU A 17 -15.06 14.39 -15.72
C LEU A 17 -14.85 14.09 -14.25
N TYR A 18 -15.59 14.78 -13.36
CA TYR A 18 -15.51 14.53 -11.93
C TYR A 18 -15.90 13.09 -11.57
N VAL A 19 -17.05 12.63 -12.07
CA VAL A 19 -17.52 11.24 -11.85
C VAL A 19 -16.52 10.24 -12.41
N TRP A 20 -15.98 10.48 -13.60
CA TRP A 20 -14.96 9.60 -14.20
C TRP A 20 -13.73 9.50 -13.30
N VAL A 21 -13.18 10.64 -12.88
CA VAL A 21 -11.98 10.65 -12.00
C VAL A 21 -12.27 9.96 -10.68
N ALA A 22 -13.45 10.22 -10.07
CA ALA A 22 -13.84 9.58 -8.82
C ALA A 22 -13.92 8.04 -8.95
N LEU A 23 -14.50 7.54 -10.05
CA LEU A 23 -14.56 6.09 -10.33
C LEU A 23 -13.16 5.50 -10.55
N ALA A 24 -12.31 6.16 -11.32
CA ALA A 24 -10.94 5.70 -11.58
C ALA A 24 -10.11 5.67 -10.29
N LEU A 25 -10.18 6.73 -9.47
CA LEU A 25 -9.50 6.78 -8.18
C LEU A 25 -10.06 5.77 -7.18
N SER A 26 -11.37 5.53 -7.18
CA SER A 26 -11.97 4.46 -6.35
C SER A 26 -11.36 3.09 -6.67
N ALA A 27 -11.08 2.82 -7.94
CA ALA A 27 -10.41 1.58 -8.35
C ALA A 27 -8.94 1.54 -7.91
N VAL A 28 -8.21 2.67 -7.97
CA VAL A 28 -6.83 2.79 -7.46
C VAL A 28 -6.80 2.56 -5.95
N PHE A 29 -7.68 3.22 -5.19
CA PHE A 29 -7.75 3.11 -3.73
C PHE A 29 -8.05 1.69 -3.28
N ARG A 30 -9.02 1.03 -3.92
CA ARG A 30 -9.32 -0.38 -3.67
C ARG A 30 -8.11 -1.30 -3.89
N LYS A 31 -7.31 -1.07 -4.94
CA LYS A 31 -6.07 -1.82 -5.19
C LYS A 31 -4.99 -1.55 -4.14
N ALA A 32 -4.94 -0.34 -3.62
CA ALA A 32 -3.99 0.07 -2.59
C ALA A 32 -4.43 -0.33 -1.16
N GLY A 33 -5.66 -0.88 -0.99
CA GLY A 33 -6.20 -1.25 0.31
C GLY A 33 -6.84 -0.10 1.08
N GLU A 34 -7.12 1.03 0.40
CA GLU A 34 -7.82 2.18 0.97
C GLU A 34 -9.32 2.13 0.64
N GLU A 35 -10.14 2.88 1.38
CA GLU A 35 -11.58 2.92 1.22
C GLU A 35 -11.99 3.62 -0.10
N PRO A 36 -12.73 2.97 -1.01
CA PRO A 36 -13.08 3.52 -2.33
C PRO A 36 -13.92 4.78 -2.30
N TRP A 37 -14.78 4.97 -1.27
CA TRP A 37 -15.64 6.13 -1.14
C TRP A 37 -14.88 7.45 -0.96
N GLN A 38 -13.64 7.37 -0.43
CA GLN A 38 -12.80 8.55 -0.21
C GLN A 38 -12.45 9.27 -1.53
N ALA A 39 -12.51 8.57 -2.65
CA ALA A 39 -12.31 9.15 -3.97
C ALA A 39 -13.40 10.16 -4.37
N TRP A 40 -14.59 10.05 -3.78
CA TRP A 40 -15.74 10.93 -4.06
C TRP A 40 -15.69 12.27 -3.33
N VAL A 41 -14.83 12.42 -2.34
CA VAL A 41 -14.67 13.67 -1.59
C VAL A 41 -13.38 14.36 -2.05
N PRO A 42 -13.46 15.54 -2.72
CA PRO A 42 -12.32 16.18 -3.39
C PRO A 42 -11.10 16.40 -2.48
N ILE A 43 -11.31 16.84 -1.25
CA ILE A 43 -10.22 17.06 -0.29
C ILE A 43 -9.68 15.73 0.20
N LEU A 44 -10.54 14.76 0.51
CA LEU A 44 -10.15 13.46 1.02
C LEU A 44 -9.36 12.67 -0.03
N ASN A 45 -9.80 12.69 -1.29
CA ASN A 45 -9.08 11.98 -2.35
C ASN A 45 -7.65 12.48 -2.48
N THR A 46 -7.44 13.79 -2.37
CA THR A 46 -6.11 14.40 -2.40
C THR A 46 -5.26 13.98 -1.20
N ILE A 47 -5.83 13.98 0.01
CA ILE A 47 -5.15 13.50 1.22
C ILE A 47 -4.74 12.04 1.08
N VAL A 48 -5.62 11.18 0.56
CA VAL A 48 -5.34 9.77 0.36
C VAL A 48 -4.24 9.56 -0.68
N VAL A 49 -4.28 10.29 -1.80
CA VAL A 49 -3.21 10.26 -2.82
C VAL A 49 -1.87 10.64 -2.20
N LEU A 50 -1.81 11.68 -1.37
CA LEU A 50 -0.59 12.07 -0.67
C LEU A 50 -0.12 10.97 0.30
N ARG A 51 -1.03 10.38 1.08
CA ARG A 51 -0.73 9.27 2.01
C ARG A 51 -0.22 8.04 1.30
N LEU A 52 -0.82 7.63 0.18
CA LEU A 52 -0.34 6.54 -0.66
C LEU A 52 1.07 6.81 -1.20
N GLY A 53 1.38 8.08 -1.51
CA GLY A 53 2.73 8.55 -1.82
C GLY A 53 3.67 8.62 -0.62
N ARG A 54 3.24 8.16 0.58
CA ARG A 54 3.99 8.27 1.85
C ARG A 54 4.36 9.71 2.19
N LEU A 55 3.47 10.64 1.88
CA LEU A 55 3.57 12.06 2.22
C LEU A 55 2.53 12.41 3.27
N SER A 56 2.78 13.48 4.01
CA SER A 56 1.82 13.96 5.00
C SER A 56 0.57 14.53 4.34
N GLY A 57 -0.61 14.13 4.80
CA GLY A 57 -1.88 14.68 4.31
C GLY A 57 -2.04 16.20 4.56
N TRP A 58 -1.30 16.75 5.54
CA TRP A 58 -1.29 18.18 5.82
C TRP A 58 -0.73 19.03 4.67
N LEU A 59 0.02 18.42 3.75
CA LEU A 59 0.54 19.10 2.56
C LEU A 59 -0.58 19.59 1.62
N VAL A 60 -1.81 19.11 1.77
CA VAL A 60 -2.97 19.66 1.06
C VAL A 60 -3.21 21.14 1.41
N LEU A 61 -2.84 21.59 2.62
CA LEU A 61 -2.93 22.98 3.02
C LEU A 61 -2.02 23.92 2.20
N LEU A 62 -0.99 23.39 1.57
CA LEU A 62 -0.15 24.13 0.64
C LEU A 62 -0.96 24.69 -0.52
N ALA A 63 -2.02 23.99 -0.94
CA ALA A 63 -2.88 24.47 -2.03
C ALA A 63 -3.66 25.76 -1.68
N VAL A 64 -3.77 26.10 -0.38
CA VAL A 64 -4.44 27.31 0.09
C VAL A 64 -3.57 28.57 -0.07
N VAL A 65 -2.24 28.39 -0.10
CA VAL A 65 -1.31 29.49 -0.26
C VAL A 65 -1.20 29.85 -1.75
N PRO A 66 -1.59 31.07 -2.18
CA PRO A 66 -1.57 31.43 -3.60
C PRO A 66 -0.15 31.40 -4.16
N VAL A 67 -0.02 31.07 -5.44
CA VAL A 67 1.20 31.03 -6.26
C VAL A 67 2.26 30.05 -5.73
N ILE A 68 2.99 30.40 -4.67
CA ILE A 68 4.09 29.57 -4.14
C ILE A 68 3.56 28.24 -3.59
N GLY A 69 2.47 28.29 -2.84
CA GLY A 69 1.84 27.08 -2.28
C GLY A 69 1.28 26.17 -3.38
N THR A 70 0.65 26.73 -4.40
CA THR A 70 0.13 25.96 -5.55
C THR A 70 1.29 25.28 -6.30
N LEU A 71 2.39 25.97 -6.56
CA LEU A 71 3.56 25.39 -7.21
C LEU A 71 4.20 24.28 -6.36
N ALA A 72 4.37 24.53 -5.06
CA ALA A 72 4.89 23.54 -4.13
C ALA A 72 3.96 22.32 -4.03
N PHE A 73 2.64 22.54 -3.99
CA PHE A 73 1.64 21.48 -3.99
C PHE A 73 1.69 20.65 -5.28
N PHE A 74 1.88 21.27 -6.43
CA PHE A 74 2.08 20.54 -7.70
C PHE A 74 3.30 19.63 -7.64
N VAL A 75 4.45 20.12 -7.17
CA VAL A 75 5.67 19.31 -6.99
C VAL A 75 5.41 18.14 -6.04
N VAL A 76 4.78 18.39 -4.90
CA VAL A 76 4.42 17.36 -3.91
C VAL A 76 3.51 16.30 -4.54
N THR A 77 2.54 16.70 -5.35
CA THR A 77 1.64 15.79 -6.05
C THR A 77 2.40 14.92 -7.06
N VAL A 78 3.32 15.49 -7.83
CA VAL A 78 4.18 14.72 -8.76
C VAL A 78 5.04 13.70 -8.01
N VAL A 79 5.60 14.07 -6.86
CA VAL A 79 6.36 13.14 -6.00
C VAL A 79 5.46 12.02 -5.47
N ALA A 80 4.22 12.34 -5.05
CA ALA A 80 3.26 11.35 -4.62
C ALA A 80 2.93 10.36 -5.74
N LEU A 81 2.63 10.85 -6.95
CA LEU A 81 2.37 10.04 -8.14
C LEU A 81 3.55 9.12 -8.48
N GLN A 82 4.78 9.64 -8.40
CA GLN A 82 5.98 8.84 -8.66
C GLN A 82 6.12 7.70 -7.65
N ARG A 83 5.85 7.95 -6.38
CA ARG A 83 5.91 6.92 -5.33
C ARG A 83 4.80 5.89 -5.50
N ILE A 84 3.58 6.32 -5.82
CA ILE A 84 2.45 5.43 -6.12
C ILE A 84 2.79 4.56 -7.34
N ASN A 85 3.29 5.14 -8.43
CA ASN A 85 3.66 4.39 -9.63
C ASN A 85 4.73 3.33 -9.33
N ARG A 86 5.73 3.65 -8.52
CA ARG A 86 6.73 2.66 -8.06
C ARG A 86 6.09 1.55 -7.24
N ALA A 87 5.10 1.88 -6.39
CA ALA A 87 4.38 0.89 -5.60
C ALA A 87 3.53 -0.06 -6.47
N PHE A 88 3.10 0.39 -7.66
CA PHE A 88 2.46 -0.44 -8.68
C PHE A 88 3.45 -1.08 -9.68
N GLY A 89 4.75 -0.90 -9.51
CA GLY A 89 5.77 -1.39 -10.45
C GLY A 89 5.79 -0.67 -11.79
N LEU A 90 5.27 0.56 -11.84
CA LEU A 90 5.17 1.37 -13.05
C LEU A 90 6.36 2.32 -13.18
N GLY A 91 6.78 2.57 -14.41
CA GLY A 91 7.92 3.44 -14.72
C GLY A 91 7.62 4.94 -14.62
N VAL A 92 8.68 5.76 -14.76
CA VAL A 92 8.61 7.23 -14.68
C VAL A 92 7.67 7.83 -15.74
N GLY A 93 7.51 7.21 -16.90
CA GLY A 93 6.56 7.65 -17.93
C GLY A 93 5.13 7.77 -17.44
N MET A 94 4.70 6.88 -16.52
CA MET A 94 3.40 6.97 -15.87
C MET A 94 3.28 8.15 -14.91
N THR A 95 4.39 8.63 -14.35
CA THR A 95 4.39 9.83 -13.51
C THR A 95 4.17 11.08 -14.36
N VAL A 96 4.81 11.14 -15.53
CA VAL A 96 4.60 12.24 -16.48
C VAL A 96 3.15 12.25 -16.99
N LEU A 97 2.61 11.06 -17.31
CA LEU A 97 1.20 10.91 -17.68
C LEU A 97 0.28 11.41 -16.57
N GLY A 98 0.56 11.06 -15.32
CA GLY A 98 -0.24 11.48 -14.16
C GLY A 98 -0.13 12.98 -13.88
N ALA A 99 1.01 13.60 -14.13
CA ALA A 99 1.22 15.03 -13.94
C ALA A 99 0.49 15.87 -15.02
N LEU A 100 0.43 15.38 -16.26
CA LEU A 100 -0.16 16.08 -17.39
C LEU A 100 -1.63 15.71 -17.62
N LEU A 101 -1.98 14.44 -17.46
CA LEU A 101 -3.28 13.86 -17.78
C LEU A 101 -3.76 12.97 -16.62
N PHE A 102 -3.99 13.60 -15.46
CA PHE A 102 -4.39 12.91 -14.23
C PHE A 102 -5.59 11.96 -14.40
N PRO A 103 -6.68 12.32 -15.12
CA PRO A 103 -7.80 11.41 -15.34
C PRO A 103 -7.43 10.16 -16.12
N LEU A 104 -6.56 10.30 -17.12
CA LEU A 104 -6.09 9.18 -17.94
C LEU A 104 -5.18 8.25 -17.13
N TRP A 105 -4.25 8.83 -16.37
CA TRP A 105 -3.40 8.08 -15.43
C TRP A 105 -4.24 7.27 -14.44
N ALA A 106 -5.21 7.91 -13.77
CA ALA A 106 -6.08 7.25 -12.81
C ALA A 106 -6.86 6.08 -13.44
N SER A 107 -7.30 6.25 -14.70
CA SER A 107 -7.99 5.21 -15.46
C SER A 107 -7.07 4.02 -15.76
N VAL A 108 -5.86 4.29 -16.25
CA VAL A 108 -4.87 3.23 -16.59
C VAL A 108 -4.47 2.46 -15.32
N VAL A 109 -4.18 3.14 -14.22
CA VAL A 109 -3.79 2.49 -12.97
C VAL A 109 -4.99 1.80 -12.31
N GLY A 110 -6.16 2.44 -12.30
CA GLY A 110 -7.37 1.92 -11.69
C GLY A 110 -7.89 0.66 -12.37
N TRP A 111 -8.01 0.67 -13.68
CA TRP A 111 -8.58 -0.44 -14.46
C TRP A 111 -7.52 -1.33 -15.13
N GLY A 112 -6.26 -0.92 -15.17
CA GLY A 112 -5.16 -1.72 -15.69
C GLY A 112 -4.85 -2.96 -14.84
N SER A 113 -3.95 -3.81 -15.33
CA SER A 113 -3.51 -5.04 -14.65
C SER A 113 -2.48 -4.80 -13.54
N ALA A 114 -2.03 -3.56 -13.34
CA ALA A 114 -1.06 -3.21 -12.31
C ALA A 114 -1.56 -3.58 -10.90
N ARG A 115 -0.69 -4.25 -10.12
CA ARG A 115 -0.99 -4.67 -8.74
C ARG A 115 -0.16 -3.84 -7.76
N TRP A 116 -0.73 -3.56 -6.60
CA TRP A 116 -0.02 -2.92 -5.51
C TRP A 116 1.03 -3.88 -4.93
N LEU A 117 2.31 -3.53 -5.07
CA LEU A 117 3.44 -4.40 -4.67
C LEU A 117 3.91 -4.15 -3.24
N VAL A 118 3.59 -2.98 -2.67
CA VAL A 118 3.96 -2.61 -1.31
C VAL A 118 3.03 -3.33 -0.33
N GLY A 119 3.58 -4.26 0.46
CA GLY A 119 2.82 -5.11 1.38
C GLY A 119 2.68 -6.57 0.92
N ALA A 120 2.71 -6.86 -0.39
CA ALA A 120 2.66 -8.24 -0.88
C ALA A 120 3.87 -9.09 -0.43
N ALA A 121 5.01 -8.44 -0.16
CA ALA A 121 6.19 -9.12 0.37
C ALA A 121 6.05 -9.56 1.84
N SER A 122 5.16 -8.93 2.61
CA SER A 122 4.89 -9.31 4.00
C SER A 122 3.90 -10.48 4.12
N ASP A 123 3.08 -10.69 3.10
CA ASP A 123 2.09 -11.78 3.03
C ASP A 123 2.58 -13.01 2.23
N SER A 124 3.87 -13.04 1.90
CA SER A 124 4.44 -14.21 1.22
C SER A 124 4.25 -15.46 2.08
N PRO A 125 3.62 -16.52 1.56
CA PRO A 125 3.36 -17.75 2.31
C PRO A 125 4.64 -18.39 2.87
N ALA A 126 5.80 -18.13 2.25
CA ALA A 126 7.11 -18.55 2.75
C ALA A 126 7.45 -17.88 4.09
N ARG A 127 7.18 -16.58 4.25
CA ARG A 127 7.45 -15.89 5.52
C ARG A 127 6.47 -16.30 6.62
N ARG A 128 5.23 -16.63 6.27
CA ARG A 128 4.24 -17.16 7.22
C ARG A 128 4.65 -18.54 7.73
N ARG A 129 5.22 -19.41 6.88
CA ARG A 129 5.74 -20.73 7.29
C ARG A 129 6.89 -20.60 8.28
N VAL A 130 7.88 -19.75 8.00
CA VAL A 130 9.02 -19.52 8.91
C VAL A 130 8.55 -18.97 10.25
N GLY A 131 7.59 -18.04 10.28
CA GLY A 131 7.03 -17.50 11.52
C GLY A 131 6.24 -18.53 12.34
N THR A 132 5.58 -19.49 11.70
CA THR A 132 4.84 -20.56 12.38
C THR A 132 5.75 -21.67 12.85
N GLU A 133 6.76 -22.05 12.07
CA GLU A 133 7.72 -23.07 12.47
C GLU A 133 8.57 -22.64 13.66
N SER A 134 9.03 -21.37 13.69
CA SER A 134 9.79 -20.87 14.84
C SER A 134 8.96 -20.73 16.12
N ARG A 135 7.62 -20.61 16.01
CA ARG A 135 6.73 -20.53 17.17
C ARG A 135 6.43 -21.90 17.79
N TRP A 136 6.58 -23.00 17.03
CA TRP A 136 6.26 -24.36 17.48
C TRP A 136 7.49 -25.24 17.71
N GLN A 137 8.70 -24.69 17.65
CA GLN A 137 9.84 -25.37 18.26
C GLN A 137 9.64 -25.31 19.76
N ALA A 138 8.91 -26.31 20.28
CA ALA A 138 8.89 -26.58 21.71
C ALA A 138 10.36 -26.67 22.18
N PRO A 139 10.72 -26.09 23.35
CA PRO A 139 12.05 -26.32 23.90
C PRO A 139 12.27 -27.82 23.93
N GLU A 140 13.33 -28.28 23.26
CA GLU A 140 13.75 -29.68 23.34
C GLU A 140 13.75 -30.07 24.82
N SER A 141 12.88 -31.01 25.18
CA SER A 141 12.95 -31.64 26.49
C SER A 141 14.38 -32.13 26.67
N PRO A 142 15.04 -31.77 27.76
CA PRO A 142 16.42 -32.30 28.02
C PRO A 142 16.37 -33.80 27.91
N ALA A 143 17.24 -34.34 27.07
CA ALA A 143 17.39 -35.78 26.89
C ALA A 143 17.41 -36.46 28.24
N PRO A 144 16.71 -37.61 28.42
CA PRO A 144 16.76 -38.35 29.66
C PRO A 144 18.19 -38.73 29.97
N THR A 145 18.68 -38.26 31.10
CA THR A 145 19.99 -38.66 31.64
C THR A 145 20.05 -40.18 31.66
N PRO A 146 21.10 -40.82 31.11
CA PRO A 146 21.21 -42.26 31.18
C PRO A 146 21.27 -42.68 32.66
N SER A 147 20.26 -43.45 33.08
CA SER A 147 20.17 -44.01 34.42
C SER A 147 21.43 -44.79 34.70
N ALA A 148 22.16 -44.37 35.73
CA ALA A 148 23.31 -45.11 36.22
C ALA A 148 22.86 -46.54 36.59
N THR A 149 23.42 -47.52 35.91
CA THR A 149 23.28 -48.92 36.22
C THR A 149 23.77 -49.16 37.64
N PRO A 150 22.98 -49.77 38.52
CA PRO A 150 23.47 -50.17 39.82
C PRO A 150 24.54 -51.29 39.65
N VAL A 151 25.73 -51.00 40.11
CA VAL A 151 26.79 -52.01 40.21
C VAL A 151 26.34 -53.03 41.23
N SER A 152 25.98 -54.19 40.75
CA SER A 152 25.64 -55.35 41.56
C SER A 152 26.87 -55.79 42.37
N GLY A 153 26.70 -55.74 43.65
CA GLY A 153 27.73 -56.02 44.60
C GLY A 153 28.28 -57.40 44.44
N ALA A 154 29.60 -57.48 44.62
CA ALA A 154 30.37 -58.69 44.68
C ALA A 154 29.93 -59.57 45.86
N THR A 155 29.59 -60.80 45.56
CA THR A 155 29.41 -61.85 46.53
C THR A 155 30.75 -62.33 47.02
N LEU A 156 31.08 -62.05 48.27
CA LEU A 156 32.18 -62.65 48.94
C LEU A 156 31.82 -64.12 49.23
N GLY A 157 32.39 -65.04 48.46
CA GLY A 157 32.44 -66.47 48.79
C GLY A 157 33.37 -66.72 49.88
N SER A 158 32.89 -67.29 50.94
CA SER A 158 33.71 -67.80 52.05
C SER A 158 34.51 -69.03 51.66
N VAL A 159 35.73 -69.02 52.13
CA VAL A 159 36.68 -70.14 52.04
C VAL A 159 36.57 -70.98 53.31
N PHE A 160 36.51 -72.25 53.05
CA PHE A 160 37.28 -73.31 53.72
C PHE A 160 37.81 -74.18 52.71
#